data_27b663a53eed01e9f1903b58d3da470c
#
_entry.id   27b663a53eed01e9f1903b58d3da470c
#
_cell.length_a   1.000
_cell.length_b   1.000
_cell.length_c   1.000
_cell.angle_alpha   90.00
_cell.angle_beta   90.00
_cell.angle_gamma   90.00
#
_symmetry.space_group_name_H-M   'P 1'
#
loop_
_entity.id
_entity.type
_entity.pdbx_description
1 polymer ?
#
loop_
_entity_poly.entity_id
_entity_poly.type
_entity_poly.pdbx_seq_one_letter_code
_entity_poly.pdbx_strand_id
1 'polypeptide(L)'
;MVEKPQVEITKKEFKEFSKTYNLIPIYKVINKDNHTPVSVYKSLKNYANTFLLESVEGNKNFARYSFIGLNPNKIIKTGDKEISNQIDPLKELEKQISNIKT
;
A
#
# COMPACT_ATOMS: atom_id res chain seq x y z
N MET A 1 -15.39 -23.01 -6.52
CA MET A 1 -15.16 -22.38 -7.82
C MET A 1 -14.20 -21.21 -7.65
N VAL A 2 -13.15 -21.22 -8.43
CA VAL A 2 -12.14 -20.18 -8.34
C VAL A 2 -12.47 -19.09 -9.35
N GLU A 3 -12.69 -17.88 -8.88
CA GLU A 3 -12.91 -16.76 -9.77
C GLU A 3 -11.59 -16.35 -10.43
N LYS A 4 -11.67 -15.99 -11.70
CA LYS A 4 -10.52 -15.40 -12.37
C LYS A 4 -10.24 -14.02 -11.79
N PRO A 5 -8.97 -13.70 -11.47
CA PRO A 5 -8.63 -12.34 -11.12
C PRO A 5 -8.98 -11.38 -12.24
N GLN A 6 -9.64 -10.29 -11.90
CA GLN A 6 -10.00 -9.27 -12.87
C GLN A 6 -9.41 -7.95 -12.46
N VAL A 7 -8.95 -7.18 -13.43
CA VAL A 7 -8.53 -5.80 -13.19
C VAL A 7 -9.79 -4.94 -13.13
N GLU A 8 -9.96 -4.23 -12.03
CA GLU A 8 -11.17 -3.43 -11.80
C GLU A 8 -11.22 -2.15 -12.61
N ILE A 9 -10.16 -1.83 -13.32
CA ILE A 9 -10.07 -0.65 -14.16
C ILE A 9 -9.57 -1.05 -15.54
N THR A 10 -10.19 -0.53 -16.58
CA THR A 10 -9.77 -0.81 -17.95
C THR A 10 -8.65 0.16 -18.38
N LYS A 11 -7.95 -0.22 -19.45
CA LYS A 11 -6.91 0.65 -20.02
C LYS A 11 -7.50 2.00 -20.45
N LYS A 12 -8.71 1.97 -21.02
CA LYS A 12 -9.41 3.20 -21.43
C LYS A 12 -9.71 4.10 -20.23
N GLU A 13 -10.23 3.51 -19.16
CA GLU A 13 -10.50 4.26 -17.93
C GLU A 13 -9.23 4.81 -17.31
N PHE A 14 -8.14 4.03 -17.33
CA PHE A 14 -6.86 4.51 -16.83
C PHE A 14 -6.39 5.74 -17.61
N LYS A 15 -6.47 5.70 -18.92
CA LYS A 15 -6.07 6.84 -19.76
C LYS A 15 -6.94 8.07 -19.47
N GLU A 16 -8.21 7.88 -19.24
CA GLU A 16 -9.12 8.97 -18.93
C GLU A 16 -8.78 9.58 -17.57
N PHE A 17 -8.59 8.76 -16.54
CA PHE A 17 -8.21 9.23 -15.22
C PHE A 17 -6.84 9.93 -15.22
N SER A 18 -5.91 9.49 -16.06
CA SER A 18 -4.57 10.07 -16.10
C SER A 18 -4.55 11.53 -16.55
N LYS A 19 -5.63 12.01 -17.14
CA LYS A 19 -5.75 13.42 -17.51
C LYS A 19 -5.98 14.30 -16.29
N THR A 20 -6.56 13.76 -15.23
CA THR A 20 -6.94 14.52 -14.03
C THR A 20 -6.09 14.14 -12.82
N TYR A 21 -5.73 12.88 -12.70
CA TYR A 21 -5.07 12.33 -11.51
C TYR A 21 -3.67 11.87 -11.85
N ASN A 22 -2.74 12.04 -10.92
CA ASN A 22 -1.36 11.58 -11.11
C ASN A 22 -1.02 10.32 -10.31
N LEU A 23 -1.97 9.81 -9.54
CA LEU A 23 -1.84 8.53 -8.86
C LEU A 23 -3.14 7.77 -9.05
N ILE A 24 -3.07 6.66 -9.76
CA ILE A 24 -4.26 5.88 -10.09
C ILE A 24 -4.04 4.44 -9.60
N PRO A 25 -4.80 3.98 -8.59
CA PRO A 25 -4.65 2.61 -8.13
C PRO A 25 -5.16 1.62 -9.17
N ILE A 26 -4.38 0.58 -9.38
CA ILE A 26 -4.77 -0.56 -10.22
C ILE A 26 -4.79 -1.78 -9.32
N TYR A 27 -5.89 -2.51 -9.32
CA TYR A 27 -6.05 -3.62 -8.40
C TYR A 27 -6.78 -4.79 -9.03
N LYS A 28 -6.59 -5.94 -8.42
CA LYS A 28 -7.31 -7.18 -8.72
C LYS A 28 -7.84 -7.76 -7.43
N VAL A 29 -9.00 -8.36 -7.50
CA VAL A 29 -9.57 -9.10 -6.38
C VAL A 29 -9.40 -10.59 -6.64
N ILE A 30 -8.79 -11.29 -5.70
CA ILE A 30 -8.59 -12.74 -5.79
C ILE A 30 -9.07 -13.39 -4.49
N ASN A 31 -9.60 -14.60 -4.62
CA ASN A 31 -10.00 -15.40 -3.48
C ASN A 31 -8.87 -16.36 -3.11
N LYS A 32 -8.44 -16.31 -1.86
CA LYS A 32 -7.35 -17.15 -1.36
C LYS A 32 -7.71 -17.67 0.02
N ASP A 33 -8.43 -18.78 0.06
CA ASP A 33 -8.92 -19.35 1.30
C ASP A 33 -7.82 -19.97 2.17
N ASN A 34 -6.71 -20.36 1.55
CA ASN A 34 -5.64 -21.10 2.23
C ASN A 34 -4.46 -20.21 2.68
N HIS A 35 -4.62 -18.90 2.57
CA HIS A 35 -3.54 -17.98 2.93
C HIS A 35 -3.98 -17.05 4.05
N THR A 36 -3.07 -16.84 5.00
CA THR A 36 -3.22 -15.82 6.03
C THR A 36 -2.36 -14.62 5.65
N PRO A 37 -2.62 -13.43 6.24
CA PRO A 37 -1.73 -12.28 6.01
C PRO A 37 -0.27 -12.59 6.32
N VAL A 38 -0.01 -13.33 7.39
CA VAL A 38 1.36 -13.70 7.77
C VAL A 38 1.99 -14.62 6.74
N SER A 39 1.23 -15.61 6.22
CA SER A 39 1.79 -16.53 5.22
C SER A 39 2.11 -15.82 3.92
N VAL A 40 1.27 -14.89 3.49
CA VAL A 40 1.55 -14.07 2.32
C VAL A 40 2.77 -13.19 2.55
N TYR A 41 2.85 -12.54 3.70
CA TYR A 41 3.99 -11.70 4.05
C TYR A 41 5.31 -12.49 4.02
N LYS A 42 5.31 -13.71 4.57
CA LYS A 42 6.50 -14.57 4.55
C LYS A 42 6.94 -14.93 3.14
N SER A 43 6.00 -15.10 2.22
CA SER A 43 6.33 -15.41 0.82
C SER A 43 6.97 -14.23 0.11
N LEU A 44 6.80 -13.01 0.62
CA LEU A 44 7.32 -11.79 0.02
C LEU A 44 8.61 -11.29 0.68
N LYS A 45 9.20 -12.07 1.57
CA LYS A 45 10.37 -11.62 2.36
C LYS A 45 11.60 -11.28 1.52
N ASN A 46 11.67 -11.77 0.28
CA ASN A 46 12.80 -11.48 -0.60
C ASN A 46 12.71 -10.09 -1.24
N TYR A 47 11.57 -9.44 -1.13
CA TYR A 47 11.42 -8.06 -1.58
C TYR A 47 11.95 -7.11 -0.51
N ALA A 48 12.63 -6.07 -0.94
CA ALA A 48 13.16 -5.08 0.00
C ALA A 48 12.03 -4.23 0.61
N ASN A 49 12.19 -3.89 1.88
CA ASN A 49 11.31 -2.95 2.56
C ASN A 49 9.84 -3.37 2.53
N THR A 50 9.58 -4.63 2.85
CA THR A 50 8.22 -5.11 2.99
C THR A 50 7.70 -4.81 4.39
N PHE A 51 6.39 -4.64 4.51
CA PHE A 51 5.76 -4.46 5.81
C PHE A 51 4.40 -5.15 5.85
N LEU A 52 3.96 -5.47 7.05
CA LEU A 52 2.65 -6.02 7.33
C LEU A 52 1.99 -5.20 8.43
N LEU A 53 0.83 -4.65 8.14
CA LEU A 53 -0.01 -3.96 9.12
C LEU A 53 -1.26 -4.77 9.34
N GLU A 54 -1.54 -5.12 10.58
CA GLU A 54 -2.75 -5.86 10.93
C GLU A 54 -3.60 -5.05 11.89
N SER A 55 -4.91 -5.11 11.69
CA SER A 55 -5.86 -4.53 12.62
C SER A 55 -5.96 -5.42 13.86
N VAL A 56 -5.81 -4.84 15.04
CA VAL A 56 -5.89 -5.56 16.31
C VAL A 56 -7.13 -5.19 17.12
N GLU A 57 -8.15 -4.66 16.50
CA GLU A 57 -9.37 -4.32 17.24
C GLU A 57 -10.11 -5.58 17.71
N GLY A 58 -10.49 -5.57 18.97
CA GLY A 58 -11.08 -6.73 19.60
C GLY A 58 -12.53 -7.01 19.29
N ASN A 59 -13.17 -6.22 18.44
CA ASN A 59 -14.58 -6.40 18.13
C ASN A 59 -14.74 -7.42 17.01
N LYS A 60 -15.33 -8.56 17.34
CA LYS A 60 -15.49 -9.69 16.43
C LYS A 60 -16.49 -9.44 15.32
N ASN A 61 -17.31 -8.40 15.43
CA ASN A 61 -18.37 -8.11 14.46
C ASN A 61 -17.92 -7.24 13.29
N PHE A 62 -16.68 -6.72 13.32
CA PHE A 62 -16.16 -5.89 12.24
C PHE A 62 -15.18 -6.67 11.39
N ALA A 63 -15.21 -6.36 10.09
CA ALA A 63 -14.23 -6.91 9.18
C ALA A 63 -12.83 -6.46 9.57
N ARG A 64 -11.89 -7.41 9.53
CA ARG A 64 -10.48 -7.11 9.79
C ARG A 64 -9.76 -6.95 8.48
N TYR A 65 -8.92 -5.95 8.41
CA TYR A 65 -8.10 -5.70 7.25
C TYR A 65 -6.63 -5.82 7.63
N SER A 66 -5.88 -6.40 6.72
CA SER A 66 -4.43 -6.42 6.81
C SER A 66 -3.86 -5.79 5.55
N PHE A 67 -2.79 -5.05 5.71
CA PHE A 67 -2.12 -4.38 4.60
C PHE A 67 -0.69 -4.88 4.51
N ILE A 68 -0.29 -5.27 3.31
CA ILE A 68 1.08 -5.67 3.04
C ILE A 68 1.63 -4.73 1.98
N GLY A 69 2.76 -4.10 2.27
CA GLY A 69 3.41 -3.23 1.32
C GLY A 69 4.78 -3.77 0.94
N LEU A 70 5.16 -3.52 -0.31
CA LEU A 70 6.47 -3.88 -0.82
C LEU A 70 6.87 -2.90 -1.92
N ASN A 71 8.16 -2.86 -2.21
CA ASN A 71 8.73 -2.00 -3.25
C ASN A 71 8.31 -0.54 -3.11
N PRO A 72 8.64 0.11 -2.00
CA PRO A 72 8.25 1.51 -1.82
C PRO A 72 8.90 2.38 -2.88
N ASN A 73 8.15 3.35 -3.37
CA ASN A 73 8.66 4.34 -4.30
C ASN A 73 9.59 5.33 -3.60
N LYS A 74 9.33 5.60 -2.33
CA LYS A 74 10.09 6.57 -1.57
C LYS A 74 10.14 6.19 -0.10
N ILE A 75 11.29 6.40 0.51
CA ILE A 75 11.51 6.14 1.93
C ILE A 75 11.96 7.44 2.59
N ILE A 76 11.27 7.82 3.67
CA ILE A 76 11.63 8.99 4.46
C ILE A 76 12.15 8.50 5.80
N LYS A 77 13.37 8.91 6.12
CA LYS A 77 14.00 8.57 7.39
C LYS A 77 14.29 9.84 8.18
N THR A 78 13.93 9.82 9.44
CA THR A 78 14.20 10.92 10.37
C THR A 78 14.77 10.35 11.65
N GLY A 79 15.44 11.20 12.42
CA GLY A 79 16.03 10.80 13.69
C GLY A 79 17.43 11.34 13.89
N ASP A 80 18.03 11.05 15.03
CA ASP A 80 19.31 11.65 15.45
C ASP A 80 20.49 11.29 14.57
N LYS A 81 20.42 10.13 13.92
CA LYS A 81 21.50 9.65 13.06
C LYS A 81 21.31 9.99 11.58
N GLU A 82 20.23 10.66 11.26
CA GLU A 82 19.91 11.00 9.87
C GLU A 82 20.18 12.49 9.63
N ILE A 83 20.53 12.81 8.39
CA ILE A 83 20.76 14.20 7.98
C ILE A 83 19.50 15.03 8.17
N SER A 84 18.35 14.38 8.07
CA SER A 84 17.04 15.02 8.18
C SER A 84 16.54 15.16 9.61
N ASN A 85 17.39 14.95 10.62
CA ASN A 85 16.95 15.00 12.02
C ASN A 85 16.43 16.38 12.47
N GLN A 86 16.76 17.42 11.74
CA GLN A 86 16.28 18.77 12.01
C GLN A 86 14.99 19.11 11.25
N ILE A 87 14.52 18.19 10.43
CA ILE A 87 13.31 18.35 9.64
C ILE A 87 12.15 17.73 10.39
N ASP A 88 11.04 18.45 10.48
CA ASP A 88 9.81 17.90 11.03
C ASP A 88 9.34 16.74 10.17
N PRO A 89 9.26 15.50 10.71
CA PRO A 89 8.84 14.35 9.93
C PRO A 89 7.47 14.52 9.26
N LEU A 90 6.54 15.15 9.96
CA LEU A 90 5.19 15.36 9.41
C LEU A 90 5.19 16.35 8.27
N LYS A 91 6.00 17.39 8.35
CA LYS A 91 6.14 18.36 7.25
C LYS A 91 6.79 17.74 6.04
N GLU A 92 7.79 16.88 6.23
CA GLU A 92 8.41 16.18 5.13
C GLU A 92 7.44 15.26 4.44
N LEU A 93 6.64 14.50 5.19
CA LEU A 93 5.62 13.63 4.64
C LEU A 93 4.58 14.44 3.87
N GLU A 94 4.10 15.54 4.44
CA GLU A 94 3.14 16.41 3.78
C GLU A 94 3.67 16.94 2.45
N LYS A 95 4.93 17.35 2.43
CA LYS A 95 5.59 17.82 1.21
C LYS A 95 5.60 16.74 0.14
N GLN A 96 5.87 15.48 0.52
CA GLN A 96 5.94 14.39 -0.43
C GLN A 96 4.58 14.03 -1.04
N ILE A 97 3.50 14.19 -0.29
CA ILE A 97 2.17 13.79 -0.75
C ILE A 97 1.32 14.95 -1.29
N SER A 98 1.78 16.19 -1.11
CA SER A 98 0.98 17.38 -1.48
C SER A 98 0.68 17.46 -2.98
N ASN A 99 1.51 16.89 -3.82
CA ASN A 99 1.33 16.92 -5.27
C ASN A 99 0.56 15.71 -5.81
N ILE A 100 0.14 14.81 -4.94
CA ILE A 100 -0.57 13.59 -5.34
C ILE A 100 -2.05 13.88 -5.44
N LYS A 101 -2.63 13.55 -6.60
CA LYS A 101 -4.07 13.61 -6.85
C LYS A 101 -4.58 12.21 -7.18
N THR A 102 -5.51 11.75 -6.37
CA THR A 102 -6.14 10.42 -6.57
C THR A 102 -7.60 10.52 -6.93
#